data_a45c0de02e7084707a77b5796da8acff
#
_entry.id   a45c0de02e7084707a77b5796da8acff
#
_cell.length_a   1.000
_cell.length_b   1.000
_cell.length_c   1.000
_cell.angle_alpha   90.00
_cell.angle_beta   90.00
_cell.angle_gamma   90.00
#
_symmetry.space_group_name_H-M   'P 1'
#
loop_
_entity.id
_entity.type
_entity.pdbx_description
1 polymer ?
#
loop_
_entity_poly.entity_id
_entity_poly.type
_entity_poly.pdbx_seq_one_letter_code
_entity_poly.pdbx_strand_id
1 'polypeptide(L)'
;MTKQKPTKINFFGHFGTMNLGNEATLLAIVSRLRLLFPNCEFCCICTCPENVIATHEIEAIPHTARSVRIWDRQVPLGKRLRTAPLGLSEEVRGCIRAWRVLKGTDMFIIPGTGLLTDAFGLSGMGPYGLLKWSLTARLRGCRVVFVSVGAGPVDGRLGRLLLKCALSLAEYRSYRDVPSRDVVEGLGVRTRDDRIYPDLVLGLSARLLPTAADREGRPVVGLGLMKYFEKYSVANPMRDDTYERYLESLATFVGWLLDHEYDVKLLLGDADADTIVVDDLKALLRKRLGSNIDERVTDHSIGSIHELLSQLGTSDLVVATRFHNILMSLLLNKPVIAITFHHKCSSLMNEMGLSEYCHDINQMNADTLIEQFQALVGNADDVKQMILQRVETSKRALDEQYELIFGDLTDQPRALDAATAAT
;
A
#
# COMPACT_ATOMS: atom_id res chain seq x y z
N MET A 1 -27.45 -24.23 -5.34
CA MET A 1 -27.35 -23.46 -6.60
C MET A 1 -25.87 -23.13 -6.78
N THR A 2 -25.22 -23.71 -7.77
CA THR A 2 -23.82 -23.35 -8.15
C THR A 2 -23.82 -21.88 -8.51
N LYS A 3 -23.04 -21.07 -7.78
CA LYS A 3 -22.87 -19.66 -8.11
C LYS A 3 -22.11 -19.59 -9.45
N GLN A 4 -22.59 -18.80 -10.38
CA GLN A 4 -21.98 -18.64 -11.69
C GLN A 4 -20.60 -17.92 -11.54
N LYS A 5 -19.58 -18.37 -12.31
CA LYS A 5 -18.28 -17.68 -12.35
C LYS A 5 -18.46 -16.22 -12.74
N PRO A 6 -17.71 -15.31 -12.13
CA PRO A 6 -17.79 -13.90 -12.50
C PRO A 6 -17.26 -13.70 -13.92
N THR A 7 -18.00 -12.91 -14.70
CA THR A 7 -17.62 -12.50 -16.05
C THR A 7 -16.98 -11.12 -16.06
N LYS A 8 -17.31 -10.29 -15.06
CA LYS A 8 -16.77 -8.94 -14.91
C LYS A 8 -16.54 -8.56 -13.47
N ILE A 9 -15.33 -8.13 -13.17
CA ILE A 9 -14.91 -7.65 -11.83
C ILE A 9 -14.39 -6.22 -11.96
N ASN A 10 -14.93 -5.32 -11.12
CA ASN A 10 -14.45 -3.95 -11.04
C ASN A 10 -13.71 -3.71 -9.72
N PHE A 11 -12.53 -3.10 -9.80
CA PHE A 11 -11.76 -2.64 -8.65
C PHE A 11 -12.01 -1.16 -8.39
N PHE A 12 -11.92 -0.76 -7.12
CA PHE A 12 -12.02 0.64 -6.73
C PHE A 12 -10.90 0.98 -5.76
N GLY A 13 -10.08 1.99 -6.09
CA GLY A 13 -8.99 2.40 -5.22
C GLY A 13 -8.12 3.52 -5.79
N HIS A 14 -7.21 3.99 -4.98
CA HIS A 14 -6.29 5.07 -5.31
C HIS A 14 -5.11 4.55 -6.12
N PHE A 15 -5.41 4.13 -7.36
CA PHE A 15 -4.46 3.51 -8.28
C PHE A 15 -4.09 4.43 -9.45
N GLY A 16 -3.02 4.07 -10.14
CA GLY A 16 -2.42 4.83 -11.24
C GLY A 16 -1.61 6.03 -10.75
N THR A 17 -1.46 6.18 -9.45
CA THR A 17 -0.61 7.20 -8.85
C THR A 17 0.82 6.66 -8.73
N MET A 18 1.79 7.55 -8.50
CA MET A 18 3.18 7.11 -8.31
C MET A 18 3.43 6.49 -6.91
N ASN A 19 2.37 6.13 -6.19
CA ASN A 19 2.46 5.35 -4.95
C ASN A 19 2.59 3.86 -5.28
N LEU A 20 3.82 3.38 -5.37
CA LEU A 20 4.14 2.01 -5.81
C LEU A 20 3.55 0.92 -4.91
N GLY A 21 3.24 1.24 -3.66
CA GLY A 21 2.57 0.31 -2.78
C GLY A 21 1.13 0.00 -3.17
N ASN A 22 0.39 1.01 -3.59
CA ASN A 22 -0.96 0.81 -4.10
C ASN A 22 -0.92 0.01 -5.40
N GLU A 23 0.04 0.30 -6.29
CA GLU A 23 0.23 -0.44 -7.54
C GLU A 23 0.58 -1.91 -7.29
N ALA A 24 1.42 -2.20 -6.29
CA ALA A 24 1.74 -3.57 -5.87
C ALA A 24 0.49 -4.33 -5.38
N THR A 25 -0.38 -3.65 -4.62
CA THR A 25 -1.65 -4.22 -4.16
C THR A 25 -2.57 -4.57 -5.33
N LEU A 26 -2.69 -3.69 -6.32
CA LEU A 26 -3.50 -3.96 -7.52
C LEU A 26 -2.89 -5.10 -8.34
N LEU A 27 -1.57 -5.11 -8.53
CA LEU A 27 -0.86 -6.18 -9.22
C LEU A 27 -1.10 -7.54 -8.54
N ALA A 28 -1.03 -7.59 -7.20
CA ALA A 28 -1.22 -8.81 -6.43
C ALA A 28 -2.62 -9.40 -6.64
N ILE A 29 -3.67 -8.59 -6.50
CA ILE A 29 -5.04 -9.09 -6.63
C ILE A 29 -5.40 -9.40 -8.09
N VAL A 30 -5.00 -8.57 -9.05
CA VAL A 30 -5.29 -8.81 -10.48
C VAL A 30 -4.59 -10.07 -10.97
N SER A 31 -3.31 -10.26 -10.65
CA SER A 31 -2.58 -11.46 -11.06
C SER A 31 -3.19 -12.74 -10.47
N ARG A 32 -3.64 -12.69 -9.21
CA ARG A 32 -4.32 -13.83 -8.57
C ARG A 32 -5.66 -14.13 -9.22
N LEU A 33 -6.48 -13.12 -9.47
CA LEU A 33 -7.80 -13.30 -10.06
C LEU A 33 -7.74 -13.71 -11.54
N ARG A 34 -6.70 -13.31 -12.30
CA ARG A 34 -6.46 -13.82 -13.64
C ARG A 34 -6.22 -15.34 -13.67
N LEU A 35 -5.55 -15.87 -12.62
CA LEU A 35 -5.37 -17.32 -12.48
C LEU A 35 -6.66 -18.05 -12.13
N LEU A 36 -7.50 -17.47 -11.26
CA LEU A 36 -8.77 -18.06 -10.84
C LEU A 36 -9.86 -17.94 -11.93
N PHE A 37 -9.88 -16.83 -12.66
CA PHE A 37 -10.90 -16.48 -13.64
C PHE A 37 -10.27 -15.98 -14.95
N PRO A 38 -9.67 -16.87 -15.77
CA PRO A 38 -8.92 -16.46 -16.98
C PRO A 38 -9.76 -15.70 -18.02
N ASN A 39 -11.07 -15.92 -18.04
CA ASN A 39 -12.00 -15.32 -19.01
C ASN A 39 -12.79 -14.13 -18.42
N CYS A 40 -12.40 -13.65 -17.22
CA CYS A 40 -13.08 -12.54 -16.55
C CYS A 40 -12.54 -11.20 -17.06
N GLU A 41 -13.43 -10.26 -17.33
CA GLU A 41 -13.07 -8.88 -17.64
C GLU A 41 -12.75 -8.13 -16.35
N PHE A 42 -11.63 -7.41 -16.33
CA PHE A 42 -11.20 -6.57 -15.20
C PHE A 42 -11.22 -5.11 -15.61
N CYS A 43 -11.81 -4.27 -14.75
CA CYS A 43 -11.79 -2.83 -14.91
C CYS A 43 -11.48 -2.14 -13.58
N CYS A 44 -10.63 -1.13 -13.60
CA CYS A 44 -10.26 -0.37 -12.41
C CYS A 44 -10.88 1.02 -12.41
N ILE A 45 -11.60 1.36 -11.36
CA ILE A 45 -12.12 2.69 -11.10
C ILE A 45 -11.12 3.41 -10.21
N CYS A 46 -10.33 4.31 -10.77
CA CYS A 46 -9.11 4.80 -10.15
C CYS A 46 -8.88 6.31 -10.34
N THR A 47 -7.72 6.77 -9.85
CA THR A 47 -7.31 8.18 -9.92
C THR A 47 -6.72 8.53 -11.29
N CYS A 48 -5.76 7.73 -11.77
CA CYS A 48 -5.07 7.95 -13.06
C CYS A 48 -5.20 6.69 -13.94
N PRO A 49 -6.27 6.60 -14.74
CA PRO A 49 -6.56 5.40 -15.55
C PRO A 49 -5.47 5.06 -16.56
N GLU A 50 -4.84 6.05 -17.16
CA GLU A 50 -3.83 5.87 -18.20
C GLU A 50 -2.65 5.05 -17.68
N ASN A 51 -2.23 5.34 -16.44
CA ASN A 51 -1.13 4.61 -15.79
C ASN A 51 -1.55 3.18 -15.43
N VAL A 52 -2.78 2.97 -14.96
CA VAL A 52 -3.29 1.62 -14.65
C VAL A 52 -3.38 0.76 -15.91
N ILE A 53 -3.85 1.32 -17.04
CA ILE A 53 -3.90 0.61 -18.31
C ILE A 53 -2.49 0.21 -18.75
N ALA A 54 -1.54 1.14 -18.69
CA ALA A 54 -0.17 0.91 -19.12
C ALA A 54 0.57 -0.12 -18.25
N THR A 55 0.31 -0.13 -16.90
CA THR A 55 1.07 -0.94 -15.96
C THR A 55 0.45 -2.31 -15.71
N HIS A 56 -0.89 -2.40 -15.66
CA HIS A 56 -1.59 -3.62 -15.25
C HIS A 56 -2.33 -4.32 -16.40
N GLU A 57 -2.37 -3.70 -17.59
CA GLU A 57 -3.04 -4.25 -18.79
C GLU A 57 -4.50 -4.63 -18.52
N ILE A 58 -5.23 -3.79 -17.79
CA ILE A 58 -6.66 -3.91 -17.56
C ILE A 58 -7.37 -2.62 -17.96
N GLU A 59 -8.66 -2.70 -18.25
CA GLU A 59 -9.45 -1.49 -18.45
C GLU A 59 -9.42 -0.61 -17.20
N ALA A 60 -9.37 0.69 -17.39
CA ALA A 60 -9.47 1.62 -16.29
C ALA A 60 -10.27 2.88 -16.66
N ILE A 61 -10.91 3.44 -15.67
CA ILE A 61 -11.72 4.66 -15.80
C ILE A 61 -11.53 5.58 -14.60
N PRO A 62 -11.60 6.89 -14.78
CA PRO A 62 -11.50 7.80 -13.64
C PRO A 62 -12.74 7.70 -12.74
N HIS A 63 -12.51 7.72 -11.43
CA HIS A 63 -13.56 7.69 -10.39
C HIS A 63 -14.48 8.92 -10.43
N THR A 64 -13.99 10.06 -10.96
CA THR A 64 -14.76 11.30 -11.19
C THR A 64 -14.47 11.82 -12.60
N ALA A 65 -15.44 12.51 -13.18
CA ALA A 65 -15.26 13.15 -14.50
C ALA A 65 -14.46 14.46 -14.40
N ARG A 66 -14.55 15.18 -13.28
CA ARG A 66 -13.81 16.41 -12.93
C ARG A 66 -13.77 16.58 -11.42
N SER A 67 -12.71 17.18 -10.90
CA SER A 67 -12.60 17.52 -9.47
C SER A 67 -13.40 18.78 -9.15
N VAL A 68 -14.72 18.68 -8.96
CA VAL A 68 -15.49 19.79 -8.40
C VAL A 68 -15.40 19.72 -6.89
N ARG A 69 -14.64 20.64 -6.30
CA ARG A 69 -14.42 20.74 -4.85
C ARG A 69 -15.60 21.43 -4.15
N ILE A 70 -16.80 20.88 -4.25
CA ILE A 70 -17.99 21.45 -3.60
C ILE A 70 -17.88 21.39 -2.07
N TRP A 71 -17.20 20.36 -1.56
CA TRP A 71 -17.08 20.06 -0.12
C TRP A 71 -15.78 20.58 0.50
N ASP A 72 -14.98 21.35 -0.24
CA ASP A 72 -13.73 21.90 0.26
C ASP A 72 -14.02 23.07 1.20
N ARG A 73 -13.73 22.91 2.50
CA ARG A 73 -13.93 23.93 3.53
C ARG A 73 -13.12 25.22 3.30
N GLN A 74 -12.07 25.14 2.48
CA GLN A 74 -11.23 26.31 2.14
C GLN A 74 -11.85 27.23 1.10
N VAL A 75 -12.94 26.81 0.43
CA VAL A 75 -13.64 27.64 -0.55
C VAL A 75 -14.66 28.56 0.15
N PRO A 76 -14.61 29.89 -0.05
CA PRO A 76 -15.53 30.84 0.55
C PRO A 76 -17.01 30.54 0.24
N LEU A 77 -17.90 30.75 1.22
CA LEU A 77 -19.32 30.39 1.16
C LEU A 77 -20.03 30.94 -0.09
N GLY A 78 -19.74 32.20 -0.47
CA GLY A 78 -20.32 32.85 -1.66
C GLY A 78 -19.90 32.18 -2.99
N LYS A 79 -18.68 31.65 -3.08
CA LYS A 79 -18.24 30.85 -4.22
C LYS A 79 -18.93 29.48 -4.25
N ARG A 80 -19.14 28.86 -3.08
CA ARG A 80 -19.85 27.57 -2.96
C ARG A 80 -21.29 27.66 -3.45
N LEU A 81 -22.02 28.73 -3.06
CA LEU A 81 -23.40 28.95 -3.48
C LEU A 81 -23.54 29.20 -4.99
N ARG A 82 -22.58 29.90 -5.61
CA ARG A 82 -22.55 30.10 -7.06
C ARG A 82 -22.23 28.84 -7.87
N THR A 83 -21.40 27.96 -7.31
CA THR A 83 -20.99 26.71 -7.99
C THR A 83 -21.87 25.51 -7.63
N ALA A 84 -22.74 25.63 -6.64
CA ALA A 84 -23.60 24.54 -6.17
C ALA A 84 -24.49 23.92 -7.28
N PRO A 85 -25.15 24.65 -8.19
CA PRO A 85 -25.94 24.05 -9.26
C PRO A 85 -25.10 23.25 -10.25
N LEU A 86 -23.89 23.76 -10.59
CA LEU A 86 -22.94 23.06 -11.45
C LEU A 86 -22.45 21.76 -10.78
N GLY A 87 -22.16 21.85 -9.48
CA GLY A 87 -21.75 20.72 -8.70
C GLY A 87 -22.82 19.63 -8.58
N LEU A 88 -24.09 20.02 -8.41
CA LEU A 88 -25.21 19.08 -8.36
C LEU A 88 -25.39 18.36 -9.71
N SER A 89 -25.29 19.11 -10.81
CA SER A 89 -25.41 18.53 -12.16
C SER A 89 -24.26 17.54 -12.46
N GLU A 90 -23.05 17.85 -11.99
CA GLU A 90 -21.90 16.93 -12.16
C GLU A 90 -22.03 15.70 -11.27
N GLU A 91 -22.58 15.84 -10.07
CA GLU A 91 -22.82 14.70 -9.20
C GLU A 91 -23.89 13.77 -9.78
N VAL A 92 -24.96 14.29 -10.32
CA VAL A 92 -25.97 13.50 -11.05
C VAL A 92 -25.33 12.75 -12.24
N ARG A 93 -24.51 13.45 -13.03
CA ARG A 93 -23.75 12.82 -14.12
C ARG A 93 -22.79 11.73 -13.60
N GLY A 94 -22.16 11.98 -12.45
CA GLY A 94 -21.30 11.00 -11.77
C GLY A 94 -22.06 9.75 -11.35
N CYS A 95 -23.27 9.88 -10.80
CA CYS A 95 -24.14 8.77 -10.46
C CYS A 95 -24.60 7.98 -11.70
N ILE A 96 -25.01 8.68 -12.77
CA ILE A 96 -25.39 8.06 -14.04
C ILE A 96 -24.20 7.31 -14.64
N ARG A 97 -23.00 7.88 -14.56
CA ARG A 97 -21.77 7.22 -15.03
C ARG A 97 -21.49 5.96 -14.22
N ALA A 98 -21.52 6.03 -12.88
CA ALA A 98 -21.32 4.87 -12.01
C ALA A 98 -22.32 3.76 -12.35
N TRP A 99 -23.59 4.12 -12.55
CA TRP A 99 -24.63 3.19 -12.96
C TRP A 99 -24.35 2.49 -14.29
N ARG A 100 -23.79 3.20 -15.28
CA ARG A 100 -23.44 2.66 -16.59
C ARG A 100 -22.22 1.75 -16.52
N VAL A 101 -21.19 2.18 -15.80
CA VAL A 101 -19.92 1.46 -15.64
C VAL A 101 -20.12 0.12 -14.96
N LEU A 102 -20.98 0.09 -13.92
CA LEU A 102 -21.26 -1.12 -13.16
C LEU A 102 -22.32 -2.03 -13.83
N LYS A 103 -22.71 -1.74 -15.07
CA LYS A 103 -23.61 -2.64 -15.83
C LYS A 103 -22.90 -3.94 -16.13
N GLY A 104 -23.50 -5.08 -15.73
CA GLY A 104 -22.96 -6.41 -15.96
C GLY A 104 -21.76 -6.76 -15.07
N THR A 105 -21.46 -5.94 -14.06
CA THR A 105 -20.42 -6.25 -13.07
C THR A 105 -20.97 -7.25 -12.06
N ASP A 106 -20.26 -8.34 -11.85
CA ASP A 106 -20.61 -9.37 -10.87
C ASP A 106 -20.06 -9.01 -9.49
N MET A 107 -18.83 -8.49 -9.43
CA MET A 107 -18.15 -8.14 -8.20
C MET A 107 -17.52 -6.75 -8.25
N PHE A 108 -17.67 -6.02 -7.16
CA PHE A 108 -17.05 -4.73 -6.93
C PHE A 108 -16.10 -4.87 -5.74
N ILE A 109 -14.79 -4.85 -6.01
CA ILE A 109 -13.74 -5.15 -5.03
C ILE A 109 -13.00 -3.88 -4.66
N ILE A 110 -12.88 -3.65 -3.35
CA ILE A 110 -12.03 -2.61 -2.75
C ILE A 110 -10.83 -3.34 -2.13
N PRO A 111 -9.68 -3.38 -2.83
CA PRO A 111 -8.52 -4.12 -2.33
C PRO A 111 -7.64 -3.27 -1.42
N GLY A 112 -6.87 -3.91 -0.61
CA GLY A 112 -5.86 -3.63 0.40
C GLY A 112 -5.18 -2.26 0.51
N THR A 113 -5.77 -1.19 -0.02
CA THR A 113 -5.20 0.16 0.13
C THR A 113 -5.69 0.81 1.43
N GLY A 114 -4.99 1.87 1.88
CA GLY A 114 -5.38 2.65 3.05
C GLY A 114 -6.56 3.61 2.78
N LEU A 115 -7.63 3.13 2.14
CA LEU A 115 -8.72 3.95 1.64
C LEU A 115 -9.74 4.35 2.71
N LEU A 116 -9.80 3.62 3.84
CA LEU A 116 -10.77 3.89 4.91
C LEU A 116 -10.28 5.04 5.80
N THR A 117 -10.28 6.25 5.27
CA THR A 117 -9.88 7.49 5.97
C THR A 117 -10.58 8.70 5.36
N ASP A 118 -10.67 9.81 6.08
CA ASP A 118 -11.11 11.11 5.55
C ASP A 118 -9.94 12.10 5.34
N ALA A 119 -8.71 11.65 5.48
CA ALA A 119 -7.50 12.47 5.30
C ALA A 119 -7.37 13.07 3.90
N PHE A 120 -7.94 12.41 2.87
CA PHE A 120 -7.96 12.90 1.48
C PHE A 120 -9.21 13.74 1.15
N GLY A 121 -9.97 14.15 2.16
CA GLY A 121 -11.25 14.83 2.01
C GLY A 121 -12.42 13.86 1.82
N LEU A 122 -13.65 14.43 1.77
CA LEU A 122 -14.88 13.62 1.72
C LEU A 122 -15.21 13.09 0.31
N SER A 123 -14.87 13.87 -0.73
CA SER A 123 -15.20 13.57 -2.13
C SER A 123 -14.10 12.77 -2.85
N GLY A 124 -14.35 12.42 -4.10
CA GLY A 124 -13.37 11.69 -4.91
C GLY A 124 -13.20 10.25 -4.43
N MET A 125 -11.99 9.90 -3.99
CA MET A 125 -11.66 8.61 -3.36
C MET A 125 -11.97 8.59 -1.86
N GLY A 126 -12.45 9.69 -1.27
CA GLY A 126 -12.83 9.75 0.13
C GLY A 126 -14.14 9.04 0.45
N PRO A 127 -14.62 9.19 1.70
CA PRO A 127 -15.81 8.47 2.22
C PRO A 127 -17.07 8.55 1.37
N TYR A 128 -17.33 9.73 0.78
CA TYR A 128 -18.50 9.89 -0.09
C TYR A 128 -18.35 9.14 -1.41
N GLY A 129 -17.18 9.20 -2.04
CA GLY A 129 -16.93 8.46 -3.27
C GLY A 129 -17.05 6.96 -3.07
N LEU A 130 -16.47 6.45 -1.98
CA LEU A 130 -16.57 5.04 -1.60
C LEU A 130 -18.04 4.62 -1.40
N LEU A 131 -18.83 5.42 -0.66
CA LEU A 131 -20.25 5.13 -0.47
C LEU A 131 -21.01 5.17 -1.81
N LYS A 132 -20.79 6.19 -2.65
CA LYS A 132 -21.46 6.32 -3.95
C LYS A 132 -21.26 5.10 -4.83
N TRP A 133 -20.00 4.68 -5.00
CA TRP A 133 -19.66 3.54 -5.84
C TRP A 133 -20.16 2.21 -5.22
N SER A 134 -20.00 1.99 -3.92
CA SER A 134 -20.48 0.80 -3.22
C SER A 134 -22.03 0.68 -3.25
N LEU A 135 -22.73 1.80 -3.04
CA LEU A 135 -24.19 1.83 -3.12
C LEU A 135 -24.68 1.53 -4.54
N THR A 136 -24.05 2.16 -5.55
CA THR A 136 -24.41 1.90 -6.95
C THR A 136 -24.14 0.44 -7.31
N ALA A 137 -23.03 -0.16 -6.84
CA ALA A 137 -22.71 -1.55 -7.05
C ALA A 137 -23.80 -2.48 -6.44
N ARG A 138 -24.21 -2.23 -5.20
CA ARG A 138 -25.29 -3.01 -4.56
C ARG A 138 -26.63 -2.88 -5.31
N LEU A 139 -26.99 -1.66 -5.73
CA LEU A 139 -28.22 -1.44 -6.51
C LEU A 139 -28.17 -2.09 -7.89
N ARG A 140 -26.98 -2.32 -8.44
CA ARG A 140 -26.76 -3.07 -9.69
C ARG A 140 -26.69 -4.58 -9.50
N GLY A 141 -26.80 -5.07 -8.26
CA GLY A 141 -26.71 -6.48 -7.92
C GLY A 141 -25.28 -7.02 -7.79
N CYS A 142 -24.26 -6.14 -7.81
CA CYS A 142 -22.87 -6.57 -7.62
C CYS A 142 -22.62 -7.01 -6.18
N ARG A 143 -21.77 -8.02 -6.00
CA ARG A 143 -21.19 -8.36 -4.70
C ARG A 143 -20.15 -7.30 -4.33
N VAL A 144 -20.33 -6.58 -3.23
CA VAL A 144 -19.36 -5.58 -2.73
C VAL A 144 -18.45 -6.24 -1.71
N VAL A 145 -17.13 -6.19 -1.97
CA VAL A 145 -16.13 -6.95 -1.21
C VAL A 145 -14.95 -6.04 -0.84
N PHE A 146 -14.63 -5.96 0.44
CA PHE A 146 -13.45 -5.28 0.97
C PHE A 146 -12.39 -6.33 1.35
N VAL A 147 -11.23 -6.29 0.72
CA VAL A 147 -10.20 -7.34 0.83
C VAL A 147 -8.93 -6.79 1.43
N SER A 148 -8.57 -7.22 2.64
CA SER A 148 -7.37 -6.81 3.38
C SER A 148 -7.18 -5.28 3.42
N VAL A 149 -8.28 -4.53 3.63
CA VAL A 149 -8.25 -3.06 3.57
C VAL A 149 -7.57 -2.46 4.80
N GLY A 150 -6.80 -1.38 4.55
CA GLY A 150 -6.23 -0.55 5.60
C GLY A 150 -7.17 0.60 5.98
N ALA A 151 -7.22 0.93 7.27
CA ALA A 151 -7.90 2.11 7.76
C ALA A 151 -6.92 3.10 8.39
N GLY A 152 -7.24 4.37 8.28
CA GLY A 152 -6.56 5.47 8.94
C GLY A 152 -7.49 6.24 9.87
N PRO A 153 -7.00 7.33 10.50
CA PRO A 153 -7.85 8.21 11.30
C PRO A 153 -9.04 8.73 10.49
N VAL A 154 -10.19 8.81 11.14
CA VAL A 154 -11.43 9.39 10.58
C VAL A 154 -11.96 10.40 11.60
N ASP A 155 -11.64 11.68 11.38
CA ASP A 155 -11.90 12.73 12.36
C ASP A 155 -13.29 13.37 12.18
N GLY A 156 -13.76 13.45 10.93
CA GLY A 156 -15.01 14.12 10.60
C GLY A 156 -16.24 13.25 10.88
N ARG A 157 -17.25 13.79 11.61
CA ARG A 157 -18.51 13.08 11.87
C ARG A 157 -19.20 12.57 10.60
N LEU A 158 -19.17 13.38 9.53
CA LEU A 158 -19.75 13.01 8.24
C LEU A 158 -18.93 11.90 7.57
N GLY A 159 -17.59 11.98 7.63
CA GLY A 159 -16.70 10.93 7.13
C GLY A 159 -16.99 9.58 7.81
N ARG A 160 -17.12 9.58 9.13
CA ARG A 160 -17.49 8.41 9.94
C ARG A 160 -18.81 7.78 9.49
N LEU A 161 -19.86 8.61 9.31
CA LEU A 161 -21.16 8.14 8.86
C LEU A 161 -21.11 7.54 7.45
N LEU A 162 -20.45 8.21 6.52
CA LEU A 162 -20.34 7.78 5.12
C LEU A 162 -19.55 6.45 5.00
N LEU A 163 -18.43 6.32 5.72
CA LEU A 163 -17.68 5.05 5.77
C LEU A 163 -18.48 3.93 6.41
N LYS A 164 -19.16 4.21 7.52
CA LYS A 164 -20.07 3.22 8.14
C LYS A 164 -21.12 2.72 7.15
N CYS A 165 -21.78 3.63 6.41
CA CYS A 165 -22.75 3.27 5.40
C CYS A 165 -22.12 2.43 4.26
N ALA A 166 -20.94 2.83 3.76
CA ALA A 166 -20.26 2.10 2.70
C ALA A 166 -19.89 0.67 3.14
N LEU A 167 -19.31 0.53 4.32
CA LEU A 167 -18.93 -0.77 4.89
C LEU A 167 -20.13 -1.68 5.19
N SER A 168 -21.29 -1.10 5.54
CA SER A 168 -22.52 -1.85 5.77
C SER A 168 -23.12 -2.44 4.49
N LEU A 169 -22.72 -1.97 3.30
CA LEU A 169 -23.14 -2.51 2.01
C LEU A 169 -22.34 -3.74 1.59
N ALA A 170 -21.21 -4.01 2.25
CA ALA A 170 -20.35 -5.10 1.90
C ALA A 170 -20.94 -6.48 2.26
N GLU A 171 -20.73 -7.43 1.36
CA GLU A 171 -21.02 -8.86 1.61
C GLU A 171 -19.85 -9.53 2.36
N TYR A 172 -18.64 -9.07 2.11
CA TYR A 172 -17.44 -9.54 2.78
C TYR A 172 -16.52 -8.36 3.12
N ARG A 173 -15.90 -8.42 4.29
CA ARG A 173 -14.88 -7.47 4.76
C ARG A 173 -13.77 -8.21 5.43
N SER A 174 -12.55 -7.77 5.15
CA SER A 174 -11.35 -8.14 5.89
C SER A 174 -10.39 -6.95 5.97
N TYR A 175 -9.57 -6.95 6.99
CA TYR A 175 -8.62 -5.88 7.28
C TYR A 175 -7.21 -6.44 7.24
N ARG A 176 -6.22 -5.62 6.87
CA ARG A 176 -4.83 -6.06 6.79
C ARG A 176 -4.12 -6.10 8.14
N ASP A 177 -4.66 -5.40 9.15
CA ASP A 177 -4.09 -5.30 10.49
C ASP A 177 -5.16 -5.05 11.55
N VAL A 178 -4.82 -5.33 12.82
CA VAL A 178 -5.71 -5.11 13.97
C VAL A 178 -6.10 -3.64 14.11
N PRO A 179 -5.17 -2.67 14.01
CA PRO A 179 -5.53 -1.25 14.09
C PRO A 179 -6.58 -0.81 13.07
N SER A 180 -6.51 -1.33 11.84
CA SER A 180 -7.51 -1.03 10.80
C SER A 180 -8.90 -1.53 11.18
N ARG A 181 -9.00 -2.74 11.74
CA ARG A 181 -10.27 -3.28 12.26
C ARG A 181 -10.81 -2.44 13.41
N ASP A 182 -9.94 -2.04 14.34
CA ASP A 182 -10.31 -1.27 15.52
C ASP A 182 -10.83 0.14 15.13
N VAL A 183 -10.22 0.78 14.13
CA VAL A 183 -10.74 2.02 13.55
C VAL A 183 -12.17 1.81 13.02
N VAL A 184 -12.42 0.74 12.26
CA VAL A 184 -13.74 0.44 11.69
C VAL A 184 -14.76 0.11 12.79
N GLU A 185 -14.37 -0.62 13.82
CA GLU A 185 -15.21 -0.87 14.99
C GLU A 185 -15.56 0.44 15.71
N GLY A 186 -14.60 1.34 15.83
CA GLY A 186 -14.80 2.70 16.35
C GLY A 186 -15.77 3.56 15.53
N LEU A 187 -16.02 3.24 14.25
CA LEU A 187 -17.09 3.85 13.45
C LEU A 187 -18.49 3.30 13.81
N GLY A 188 -18.57 2.28 14.65
CA GLY A 188 -19.81 1.58 15.02
C GLY A 188 -20.26 0.58 13.96
N VAL A 189 -19.33 0.02 13.19
CA VAL A 189 -19.55 -1.13 12.31
C VAL A 189 -19.33 -2.40 13.12
N ARG A 190 -20.22 -3.39 12.98
CA ARG A 190 -20.03 -4.70 13.60
C ARG A 190 -18.93 -5.46 12.86
N THR A 191 -17.82 -5.72 13.54
CA THR A 191 -16.62 -6.37 12.98
C THR A 191 -16.37 -7.78 13.51
N ARG A 192 -17.27 -8.32 14.34
CA ARG A 192 -17.08 -9.60 15.04
C ARG A 192 -16.77 -10.77 14.10
N ASP A 193 -17.40 -10.76 12.94
CA ASP A 193 -17.27 -11.82 11.93
C ASP A 193 -16.22 -11.49 10.86
N ASP A 194 -15.65 -10.30 10.91
CA ASP A 194 -14.63 -9.83 9.96
C ASP A 194 -13.25 -10.34 10.39
N ARG A 195 -12.49 -10.90 9.46
CA ARG A 195 -11.16 -11.45 9.72
C ARG A 195 -10.05 -10.47 9.37
N ILE A 196 -8.88 -10.70 9.94
CA ILE A 196 -7.64 -10.01 9.62
C ILE A 196 -6.83 -10.95 8.72
N TYR A 197 -6.39 -10.43 7.58
CA TYR A 197 -5.52 -11.11 6.65
C TYR A 197 -4.34 -10.21 6.30
N PRO A 198 -3.17 -10.77 6.00
CA PRO A 198 -2.00 -9.98 5.63
C PRO A 198 -2.26 -9.05 4.44
N ASP A 199 -1.34 -8.09 4.25
CA ASP A 199 -1.36 -7.25 3.05
C ASP A 199 -1.24 -8.11 1.78
N LEU A 200 -2.06 -7.80 0.77
CA LEU A 200 -2.17 -8.58 -0.48
C LEU A 200 -0.83 -8.71 -1.22
N VAL A 201 0.07 -7.77 -1.03
CA VAL A 201 1.41 -7.78 -1.66
C VAL A 201 2.22 -9.02 -1.26
N LEU A 202 2.03 -9.56 -0.04
CA LEU A 202 2.69 -10.81 0.37
C LEU A 202 2.23 -12.03 -0.45
N GLY A 203 1.10 -11.94 -1.13
CA GLY A 203 0.58 -12.96 -2.05
C GLY A 203 1.07 -12.84 -3.49
N LEU A 204 1.99 -11.92 -3.80
CA LEU A 204 2.57 -11.84 -5.15
C LEU A 204 3.22 -13.15 -5.56
N SER A 205 2.90 -13.58 -6.80
CA SER A 205 3.46 -14.80 -7.36
C SER A 205 4.98 -14.71 -7.50
N ALA A 206 5.69 -15.80 -7.21
CA ALA A 206 7.13 -15.89 -7.40
C ALA A 206 7.57 -15.57 -8.84
N ARG A 207 6.68 -15.76 -9.84
CA ARG A 207 6.95 -15.42 -11.25
C ARG A 207 7.06 -13.92 -11.51
N LEU A 208 6.52 -13.08 -10.62
CA LEU A 208 6.57 -11.63 -10.70
C LEU A 208 7.71 -11.05 -9.87
N LEU A 209 8.38 -11.86 -9.08
CA LEU A 209 9.53 -11.46 -8.26
C LEU A 209 10.81 -11.58 -9.09
N PRO A 210 11.79 -10.67 -8.88
CA PRO A 210 13.09 -10.80 -9.52
C PRO A 210 13.78 -12.09 -9.08
N THR A 211 14.46 -12.75 -9.99
CA THR A 211 15.37 -13.85 -9.66
C THR A 211 16.55 -13.30 -8.86
N ALA A 212 16.91 -14.00 -7.80
CA ALA A 212 18.15 -13.68 -7.08
C ALA A 212 19.32 -13.75 -8.07
N ALA A 213 19.99 -12.61 -8.27
CA ALA A 213 21.21 -12.59 -9.06
C ALA A 213 22.39 -12.80 -8.11
N ASP A 214 23.23 -13.78 -8.38
CA ASP A 214 24.53 -13.89 -7.74
C ASP A 214 25.32 -12.64 -8.17
N ARG A 215 25.65 -11.81 -7.19
CA ARG A 215 26.35 -10.55 -7.42
C ARG A 215 27.75 -10.68 -6.81
N GLU A 216 28.75 -10.47 -7.62
CA GLU A 216 30.12 -10.25 -7.18
C GLU A 216 30.31 -8.79 -6.79
N GLY A 217 31.08 -8.50 -5.77
CA GLY A 217 31.40 -7.15 -5.32
C GLY A 217 31.00 -6.86 -3.87
N ARG A 218 30.95 -5.56 -3.54
CA ARG A 218 30.58 -5.11 -2.20
C ARG A 218 29.10 -5.38 -1.91
N PRO A 219 28.74 -5.69 -0.65
CA PRO A 219 27.34 -5.82 -0.27
C PRO A 219 26.63 -4.47 -0.43
N VAL A 220 25.36 -4.51 -0.88
CA VAL A 220 24.53 -3.35 -1.14
C VAL A 220 23.44 -3.20 -0.08
N VAL A 221 23.38 -2.01 0.50
CA VAL A 221 22.30 -1.62 1.39
C VAL A 221 21.27 -0.78 0.62
N GLY A 222 20.04 -1.29 0.52
CA GLY A 222 18.91 -0.54 0.00
C GLY A 222 18.41 0.44 1.06
N LEU A 223 18.45 1.74 0.78
CA LEU A 223 17.97 2.78 1.69
C LEU A 223 16.65 3.37 1.17
N GLY A 224 15.53 2.91 1.73
CA GLY A 224 14.18 3.32 1.37
C GLY A 224 13.79 4.62 2.06
N LEU A 225 13.88 5.72 1.31
CA LEU A 225 13.64 7.06 1.80
C LEU A 225 12.17 7.45 1.79
N MET A 226 11.80 8.38 2.66
CA MET A 226 10.48 8.98 2.68
C MET A 226 10.58 10.45 3.04
N LYS A 227 9.90 11.29 2.26
CA LYS A 227 9.70 12.67 2.67
C LYS A 227 8.73 12.70 3.84
N TYR A 228 9.27 12.81 5.04
CA TYR A 228 8.49 12.97 6.25
C TYR A 228 8.03 14.42 6.38
N PHE A 229 6.72 14.63 6.23
CA PHE A 229 6.08 15.86 6.65
C PHE A 229 5.21 15.53 7.85
N GLU A 230 5.30 16.29 8.89
CA GLU A 230 4.28 16.33 9.95
C GLU A 230 2.95 16.88 9.39
N LYS A 231 2.39 16.21 8.38
CA LYS A 231 1.17 16.61 7.70
C LYS A 231 -0.08 16.54 8.59
N TYR A 232 0.08 16.01 9.79
CA TYR A 232 -1.00 15.90 10.78
C TYR A 232 -0.93 16.96 11.89
N SER A 233 0.09 17.79 11.92
CA SER A 233 0.18 18.96 12.80
C SER A 233 -0.16 20.24 12.03
N VAL A 234 -1.44 20.44 11.74
CA VAL A 234 -1.97 21.70 11.18
C VAL A 234 -1.80 22.88 12.15
N ALA A 235 -1.33 22.61 13.37
CA ALA A 235 -1.24 23.59 14.45
C ALA A 235 0.15 24.21 14.67
N ASN A 236 1.23 23.69 14.02
CA ASN A 236 2.55 24.26 14.27
C ASN A 236 3.43 24.22 13.02
N PRO A 237 3.67 25.37 12.35
CA PRO A 237 4.65 25.47 11.27
C PRO A 237 6.10 25.52 11.80
N MET A 238 6.33 25.26 13.08
CA MET A 238 7.67 25.14 13.64
C MET A 238 8.25 23.79 13.27
N ARG A 239 8.88 23.85 12.12
CA ARG A 239 10.09 23.15 11.79
C ARG A 239 10.26 21.75 12.20
N ASP A 240 10.54 21.21 11.28
CA ASP A 240 11.04 19.90 10.92
C ASP A 240 12.40 19.50 11.55
N ASP A 241 12.58 19.74 12.85
CA ASP A 241 13.72 19.21 13.59
C ASP A 241 13.80 17.67 13.47
N THR A 242 12.63 17.02 13.28
CA THR A 242 12.57 15.58 13.01
C THR A 242 13.09 15.24 11.62
N TYR A 243 12.72 16.01 10.60
CA TYR A 243 13.23 15.79 9.24
C TYR A 243 14.72 16.07 9.12
N GLU A 244 15.20 17.17 9.70
CA GLU A 244 16.64 17.47 9.73
C GLU A 244 17.43 16.39 10.46
N ARG A 245 16.97 15.96 11.65
CA ARG A 245 17.59 14.88 12.41
C ARG A 245 17.57 13.55 11.65
N TYR A 246 16.48 13.25 10.95
CA TYR A 246 16.36 12.08 10.09
C TYR A 246 17.43 12.11 8.97
N LEU A 247 17.56 13.22 8.23
CA LEU A 247 18.57 13.37 7.19
C LEU A 247 19.99 13.31 7.73
N GLU A 248 20.27 13.99 8.85
CA GLU A 248 21.58 14.01 9.51
C GLU A 248 22.00 12.61 9.99
N SER A 249 21.05 11.87 10.59
CA SER A 249 21.30 10.50 11.03
C SER A 249 21.52 9.55 9.85
N LEU A 250 20.74 9.69 8.77
CA LEU A 250 20.94 8.90 7.55
C LEU A 250 22.28 9.23 6.87
N ALA A 251 22.68 10.50 6.80
CA ALA A 251 23.96 10.88 6.22
C ALA A 251 25.13 10.30 7.02
N THR A 252 25.04 10.30 8.36
CA THR A 252 26.04 9.67 9.23
C THR A 252 26.09 8.16 9.04
N PHE A 253 24.93 7.52 8.97
CA PHE A 253 24.82 6.09 8.72
C PHE A 253 25.38 5.68 7.34
N VAL A 254 25.06 6.45 6.28
CA VAL A 254 25.63 6.22 4.94
C VAL A 254 27.16 6.39 4.94
N GLY A 255 27.68 7.42 5.60
CA GLY A 255 29.13 7.58 5.77
C GLY A 255 29.77 6.34 6.41
N TRP A 256 29.17 5.85 7.51
CA TRP A 256 29.62 4.65 8.18
C TRP A 256 29.56 3.41 7.25
N LEU A 257 28.51 3.24 6.47
CA LEU A 257 28.39 2.14 5.50
C LEU A 257 29.52 2.18 4.46
N LEU A 258 29.81 3.36 3.91
CA LEU A 258 30.89 3.53 2.93
C LEU A 258 32.26 3.20 3.54
N ASP A 259 32.54 3.59 4.77
CA ASP A 259 33.77 3.29 5.50
C ASP A 259 33.92 1.78 5.79
N HIS A 260 32.78 1.03 5.85
CA HIS A 260 32.74 -0.42 6.08
C HIS A 260 32.50 -1.22 4.80
N GLU A 261 32.86 -0.68 3.65
CA GLU A 261 32.84 -1.36 2.35
C GLU A 261 31.44 -1.81 1.88
N TYR A 262 30.38 -1.10 2.27
CA TYR A 262 29.04 -1.25 1.70
C TYR A 262 28.80 -0.22 0.61
N ASP A 263 28.09 -0.62 -0.45
CA ASP A 263 27.50 0.32 -1.41
C ASP A 263 26.04 0.61 -1.02
N VAL A 264 25.54 1.78 -1.37
CA VAL A 264 24.20 2.23 -0.98
C VAL A 264 23.36 2.48 -2.22
N LYS A 265 22.13 1.95 -2.20
CA LYS A 265 21.13 2.20 -3.23
C LYS A 265 19.95 2.94 -2.62
N LEU A 266 19.69 4.16 -3.09
CA LEU A 266 18.56 4.96 -2.64
C LEU A 266 17.28 4.48 -3.34
N LEU A 267 16.26 4.13 -2.57
CA LEU A 267 15.01 3.55 -3.04
C LEU A 267 13.84 4.50 -2.77
N LEU A 268 12.98 4.67 -3.75
CA LEU A 268 11.76 5.46 -3.64
C LEU A 268 10.56 4.55 -3.39
N GLY A 269 9.61 5.00 -2.58
CA GLY A 269 8.32 4.34 -2.42
C GLY A 269 7.17 5.13 -3.05
N ASP A 270 7.41 6.43 -3.26
CA ASP A 270 6.52 7.37 -3.94
C ASP A 270 7.39 8.28 -4.80
N ALA A 271 7.39 8.04 -6.10
CA ALA A 271 8.34 8.68 -7.01
C ALA A 271 8.13 10.19 -7.11
N ASP A 272 6.93 10.71 -6.87
CA ASP A 272 6.64 12.15 -6.90
C ASP A 272 7.05 12.85 -5.59
N ALA A 273 6.86 12.17 -4.45
CA ALA A 273 7.06 12.79 -3.15
C ALA A 273 8.49 12.61 -2.60
N ASP A 274 9.12 11.46 -2.86
CA ASP A 274 10.36 11.09 -2.19
C ASP A 274 11.64 11.55 -2.91
N THR A 275 11.55 12.04 -4.15
CA THR A 275 12.70 12.62 -4.89
C THR A 275 13.38 13.73 -4.13
N ILE A 276 12.60 14.57 -3.44
CA ILE A 276 13.14 15.70 -2.66
C ILE A 276 14.08 15.20 -1.54
N VAL A 277 13.73 14.14 -0.83
CA VAL A 277 14.59 13.62 0.24
C VAL A 277 15.85 12.96 -0.31
N VAL A 278 15.80 12.38 -1.51
CA VAL A 278 16.98 11.87 -2.21
C VAL A 278 17.95 13.02 -2.51
N ASP A 279 17.44 14.11 -3.08
CA ASP A 279 18.24 15.28 -3.42
C ASP A 279 18.86 15.92 -2.17
N ASP A 280 18.07 16.11 -1.10
CA ASP A 280 18.53 16.67 0.17
C ASP A 280 19.63 15.79 0.80
N LEU A 281 19.44 14.47 0.83
CA LEU A 281 20.43 13.53 1.37
C LEU A 281 21.71 13.53 0.53
N LYS A 282 21.62 13.48 -0.80
CA LYS A 282 22.81 13.53 -1.69
C LYS A 282 23.56 14.84 -1.55
N ALA A 283 22.85 15.97 -1.43
CA ALA A 283 23.49 17.27 -1.20
C ALA A 283 24.28 17.28 0.13
N LEU A 284 23.69 16.73 1.19
CA LEU A 284 24.33 16.61 2.50
C LEU A 284 25.54 15.69 2.47
N LEU A 285 25.45 14.53 1.81
CA LEU A 285 26.54 13.59 1.64
C LEU A 285 27.69 14.18 0.84
N ARG A 286 27.42 14.85 -0.30
CA ARG A 286 28.45 15.52 -1.09
C ARG A 286 29.21 16.59 -0.31
N LYS A 287 28.48 17.35 0.54
CA LYS A 287 29.07 18.36 1.42
C LYS A 287 30.04 17.75 2.44
N ARG A 288 29.73 16.55 2.97
CA ARG A 288 30.52 15.88 4.01
C ARG A 288 31.67 15.02 3.48
N LEU A 289 31.37 14.27 2.41
CA LEU A 289 32.27 13.21 1.91
C LEU A 289 32.88 13.50 0.54
N GLY A 290 32.50 14.61 -0.10
CA GLY A 290 32.95 14.98 -1.44
C GLY A 290 32.13 14.35 -2.57
N SER A 291 32.49 14.64 -3.82
CA SER A 291 31.75 14.23 -5.02
C SER A 291 31.89 12.74 -5.39
N ASN A 292 32.90 12.05 -4.87
CA ASN A 292 33.18 10.64 -5.19
C ASN A 292 32.11 9.67 -4.64
N ILE A 293 31.14 10.15 -3.87
CA ILE A 293 30.06 9.33 -3.35
C ILE A 293 29.15 8.78 -4.45
N ASP A 294 29.04 9.48 -5.59
CA ASP A 294 28.09 9.13 -6.67
C ASP A 294 28.41 7.79 -7.34
N GLU A 295 29.61 7.25 -7.17
CA GLU A 295 29.98 5.90 -7.62
C GLU A 295 29.46 4.80 -6.69
N ARG A 296 29.27 5.10 -5.40
CA ARG A 296 28.90 4.13 -4.36
C ARG A 296 27.52 4.38 -3.75
N VAL A 297 26.96 5.57 -3.91
CA VAL A 297 25.59 5.93 -3.51
C VAL A 297 24.78 6.18 -4.77
N THR A 298 24.06 5.17 -5.21
CA THR A 298 23.31 5.21 -6.47
C THR A 298 21.83 5.46 -6.23
N ASP A 299 21.22 6.23 -7.13
CA ASP A 299 19.78 6.44 -7.21
C ASP A 299 19.34 6.20 -8.66
N HIS A 300 18.54 5.19 -8.86
CA HIS A 300 17.96 4.94 -10.17
C HIS A 300 16.49 5.37 -10.14
N SER A 301 16.04 5.96 -11.24
CA SER A 301 14.61 6.29 -11.39
C SER A 301 13.74 5.04 -11.19
N ILE A 302 12.68 5.18 -10.41
CA ILE A 302 11.72 4.11 -10.16
C ILE A 302 10.36 4.61 -10.64
N GLY A 303 9.96 4.14 -11.81
CA GLY A 303 8.68 4.48 -12.43
C GLY A 303 7.65 3.35 -12.37
N SER A 304 8.03 2.17 -11.86
CA SER A 304 7.17 1.01 -11.79
C SER A 304 7.46 0.12 -10.57
N ILE A 305 6.47 -0.70 -10.22
CA ILE A 305 6.62 -1.70 -9.16
C ILE A 305 7.68 -2.75 -9.52
N HIS A 306 7.82 -3.10 -10.79
CA HIS A 306 8.83 -4.07 -11.26
C HIS A 306 10.25 -3.52 -11.09
N GLU A 307 10.46 -2.24 -11.35
CA GLU A 307 11.75 -1.59 -11.12
C GLU A 307 12.08 -1.53 -9.62
N LEU A 308 11.10 -1.20 -8.76
CA LEU A 308 11.31 -1.22 -7.31
C LEU A 308 11.67 -2.62 -6.80
N LEU A 309 10.92 -3.64 -7.22
CA LEU A 309 11.22 -5.03 -6.87
C LEU A 309 12.61 -5.46 -7.36
N SER A 310 12.98 -5.07 -8.59
CA SER A 310 14.31 -5.35 -9.15
C SER A 310 15.42 -4.69 -8.34
N GLN A 311 15.26 -3.42 -7.96
CA GLN A 311 16.24 -2.71 -7.16
C GLN A 311 16.37 -3.28 -5.74
N LEU A 312 15.24 -3.62 -5.09
CA LEU A 312 15.23 -4.31 -3.81
C LEU A 312 15.87 -5.71 -3.93
N GLY A 313 15.60 -6.42 -5.02
CA GLY A 313 16.16 -7.76 -5.30
C GLY A 313 17.69 -7.77 -5.33
N THR A 314 18.30 -6.68 -5.82
CA THR A 314 19.77 -6.52 -5.88
C THR A 314 20.38 -5.93 -4.60
N SER A 315 19.60 -5.62 -3.57
CA SER A 315 20.08 -5.23 -2.25
C SER A 315 20.29 -6.46 -1.37
N ASP A 316 21.31 -6.46 -0.52
CA ASP A 316 21.58 -7.55 0.42
C ASP A 316 20.82 -7.35 1.74
N LEU A 317 20.76 -6.10 2.20
CA LEU A 317 20.01 -5.66 3.37
C LEU A 317 19.23 -4.39 3.00
N VAL A 318 18.20 -4.08 3.77
CA VAL A 318 17.39 -2.89 3.54
C VAL A 318 17.19 -2.10 4.83
N VAL A 319 17.26 -0.78 4.75
CA VAL A 319 16.81 0.14 5.79
C VAL A 319 15.73 1.01 5.15
N ALA A 320 14.50 0.98 5.63
CA ALA A 320 13.41 1.66 4.92
C ALA A 320 12.42 2.34 5.85
N THR A 321 11.90 3.49 5.40
CA THR A 321 10.89 4.27 6.10
C THR A 321 9.47 4.03 5.53
N ARG A 322 9.37 3.76 4.23
CA ARG A 322 8.07 3.48 3.58
C ARG A 322 7.59 2.06 3.87
N PHE A 323 6.33 1.94 4.29
CA PHE A 323 5.68 0.67 4.60
C PHE A 323 5.86 -0.39 3.49
N HIS A 324 5.65 -0.02 2.24
CA HIS A 324 5.74 -1.00 1.15
C HIS A 324 7.18 -1.35 0.77
N ASN A 325 8.17 -0.48 0.99
CA ASN A 325 9.58 -0.86 0.84
C ASN A 325 9.96 -1.91 1.89
N ILE A 326 9.49 -1.76 3.14
CA ILE A 326 9.66 -2.76 4.20
C ILE A 326 8.97 -4.06 3.78
N LEU A 327 7.69 -4.01 3.41
CA LEU A 327 6.88 -5.17 3.05
C LEU A 327 7.47 -5.95 1.87
N MET A 328 7.92 -5.25 0.82
CA MET A 328 8.53 -5.89 -0.36
C MET A 328 9.92 -6.44 -0.06
N SER A 329 10.68 -5.82 0.85
CA SER A 329 11.94 -6.40 1.34
C SER A 329 11.70 -7.73 2.03
N LEU A 330 10.70 -7.81 2.90
CA LEU A 330 10.29 -9.06 3.55
C LEU A 330 9.84 -10.11 2.53
N LEU A 331 9.03 -9.72 1.54
CA LEU A 331 8.58 -10.60 0.46
C LEU A 331 9.77 -11.19 -0.35
N LEU A 332 10.83 -10.40 -0.53
CA LEU A 332 12.07 -10.79 -1.22
C LEU A 332 13.08 -11.47 -0.28
N ASN A 333 12.67 -11.81 0.94
CA ASN A 333 13.52 -12.42 1.96
C ASN A 333 14.80 -11.61 2.26
N LYS A 334 14.69 -10.27 2.27
CA LYS A 334 15.80 -9.36 2.60
C LYS A 334 15.69 -8.95 4.07
N PRO A 335 16.75 -9.11 4.87
CA PRO A 335 16.80 -8.57 6.22
C PRO A 335 16.56 -7.05 6.17
N VAL A 336 15.68 -6.54 7.04
CA VAL A 336 15.25 -5.14 6.97
C VAL A 336 15.18 -4.49 8.34
N ILE A 337 15.67 -3.24 8.42
CA ILE A 337 15.39 -2.32 9.53
C ILE A 337 14.30 -1.36 9.08
N ALA A 338 13.26 -1.24 9.88
CA ALA A 338 12.17 -0.30 9.64
C ALA A 338 12.34 0.99 10.42
N ILE A 339 12.46 2.13 9.73
CA ILE A 339 12.35 3.44 10.36
C ILE A 339 10.86 3.78 10.42
N THR A 340 10.29 3.71 11.61
CA THR A 340 8.84 3.77 11.81
C THR A 340 8.39 5.17 12.17
N PHE A 341 7.37 5.66 11.50
CA PHE A 341 6.68 6.92 11.82
C PHE A 341 5.18 6.69 12.09
N HIS A 342 4.72 5.46 11.88
CA HIS A 342 3.32 5.08 11.99
C HIS A 342 3.21 3.62 12.45
N HIS A 343 2.23 3.33 13.31
CA HIS A 343 1.98 2.01 13.87
C HIS A 343 1.92 0.86 12.83
N LYS A 344 1.60 1.16 11.58
CA LYS A 344 1.54 0.13 10.50
C LYS A 344 2.88 -0.57 10.27
N CYS A 345 3.98 0.19 10.29
CA CYS A 345 5.31 -0.39 10.10
C CYS A 345 5.71 -1.24 11.30
N SER A 346 5.49 -0.72 12.52
CA SER A 346 5.82 -1.48 13.74
C SER A 346 4.93 -2.71 13.92
N SER A 347 3.64 -2.67 13.53
CA SER A 347 2.77 -3.85 13.53
C SER A 347 3.27 -4.92 12.57
N LEU A 348 3.63 -4.53 11.33
CA LEU A 348 4.19 -5.46 10.36
C LEU A 348 5.47 -6.12 10.87
N MET A 349 6.42 -5.33 11.40
CA MET A 349 7.66 -5.87 11.94
C MET A 349 7.43 -6.80 13.15
N ASN A 350 6.46 -6.46 14.00
CA ASN A 350 6.07 -7.34 15.10
C ASN A 350 5.46 -8.66 14.62
N GLU A 351 4.58 -8.64 13.62
CA GLU A 351 4.00 -9.83 13.01
C GLU A 351 5.08 -10.72 12.37
N MET A 352 6.12 -10.12 11.82
CA MET A 352 7.28 -10.83 11.26
C MET A 352 8.29 -11.30 12.30
N GLY A 353 8.12 -10.94 13.59
CA GLY A 353 9.05 -11.28 14.67
C GLY A 353 10.32 -10.42 14.68
N LEU A 354 10.28 -9.25 14.06
CA LEU A 354 11.42 -8.34 13.83
C LEU A 354 11.28 -7.01 14.60
N SER A 355 10.57 -7.00 15.71
CA SER A 355 10.33 -5.76 16.51
C SER A 355 11.60 -5.07 16.96
N GLU A 356 12.68 -5.82 17.20
CA GLU A 356 13.99 -5.29 17.58
C GLU A 356 14.68 -4.46 16.49
N TYR A 357 14.28 -4.67 15.22
CA TYR A 357 14.78 -3.92 14.06
C TYR A 357 13.83 -2.78 13.65
N CYS A 358 13.08 -2.24 14.62
CA CYS A 358 12.29 -1.02 14.46
C CYS A 358 12.98 0.17 15.08
N HIS A 359 13.08 1.26 14.32
CA HIS A 359 13.63 2.53 14.78
C HIS A 359 12.58 3.64 14.65
N ASP A 360 12.26 4.33 15.76
CA ASP A 360 11.28 5.44 15.72
C ASP A 360 11.92 6.69 15.08
N ILE A 361 11.32 7.21 14.04
CA ILE A 361 11.80 8.41 13.34
C ILE A 361 11.90 9.63 14.26
N ASN A 362 11.03 9.72 15.29
CA ASN A 362 11.04 10.82 16.26
C ASN A 362 12.24 10.74 17.23
N GLN A 363 12.84 9.54 17.36
CA GLN A 363 14.00 9.27 18.19
C GLN A 363 15.21 8.91 17.34
N MET A 364 15.23 9.37 16.07
CA MET A 364 16.27 9.02 15.10
C MET A 364 17.66 9.37 15.63
N ASN A 365 18.54 8.35 15.66
CA ASN A 365 19.92 8.43 16.10
C ASN A 365 20.78 7.50 15.26
N ALA A 366 21.87 8.01 14.70
CA ALA A 366 22.75 7.26 13.81
C ALA A 366 23.47 6.11 14.53
N ASP A 367 23.92 6.32 15.78
CA ASP A 367 24.68 5.31 16.52
C ASP A 367 23.80 4.10 16.81
N THR A 368 22.56 4.33 17.29
CA THR A 368 21.58 3.26 17.51
C THR A 368 21.22 2.51 16.21
N LEU A 369 21.09 3.25 15.10
CA LEU A 369 20.85 2.63 13.79
C LEU A 369 22.02 1.75 13.34
N ILE A 370 23.26 2.20 13.56
CA ILE A 370 24.47 1.43 13.28
C ILE A 370 24.53 0.16 14.15
N GLU A 371 24.25 0.28 15.45
CA GLU A 371 24.20 -0.89 16.36
C GLU A 371 23.16 -1.92 15.92
N GLN A 372 21.94 -1.47 15.58
CA GLN A 372 20.89 -2.35 15.05
C GLN A 372 21.30 -2.99 13.72
N PHE A 373 21.97 -2.22 12.84
CA PHE A 373 22.44 -2.75 11.57
C PHE A 373 23.51 -3.82 11.75
N GLN A 374 24.47 -3.60 12.65
CA GLN A 374 25.49 -4.61 12.99
C GLN A 374 24.88 -5.88 13.59
N ALA A 375 23.88 -5.73 14.45
CA ALA A 375 23.12 -6.85 15.00
C ALA A 375 22.36 -7.60 13.90
N LEU A 376 21.71 -6.89 12.97
CA LEU A 376 21.01 -7.47 11.83
C LEU A 376 21.97 -8.26 10.92
N VAL A 377 23.14 -7.71 10.64
CA VAL A 377 24.18 -8.39 9.84
C VAL A 377 24.65 -9.67 10.54
N GLY A 378 24.91 -9.60 11.85
CA GLY A 378 25.33 -10.76 12.65
C GLY A 378 24.31 -11.88 12.70
N ASN A 379 23.02 -11.56 12.60
CA ASN A 379 21.91 -12.52 12.68
C ASN A 379 21.22 -12.74 11.31
N ALA A 380 21.84 -12.32 10.19
CA ALA A 380 21.17 -12.24 8.90
C ALA A 380 20.55 -13.57 8.43
N ASP A 381 21.21 -14.69 8.65
CA ASP A 381 20.72 -16.01 8.23
C ASP A 381 19.50 -16.46 9.05
N ASP A 382 19.51 -16.26 10.36
CA ASP A 382 18.38 -16.57 11.23
C ASP A 382 17.19 -15.67 10.91
N VAL A 383 17.45 -14.37 10.66
CA VAL A 383 16.43 -13.40 10.24
C VAL A 383 15.82 -13.80 8.90
N LYS A 384 16.61 -14.23 7.90
CA LYS A 384 16.09 -14.71 6.61
C LYS A 384 15.21 -15.95 6.78
N GLN A 385 15.60 -16.90 7.64
CA GLN A 385 14.78 -18.08 7.92
C GLN A 385 13.45 -17.70 8.56
N MET A 386 13.46 -16.76 9.51
CA MET A 386 12.25 -16.26 10.16
C MET A 386 11.35 -15.56 9.15
N ILE A 387 11.88 -14.65 8.32
CA ILE A 387 11.13 -13.94 7.27
C ILE A 387 10.46 -14.96 6.33
N LEU A 388 11.22 -15.95 5.85
CA LEU A 388 10.72 -16.97 4.93
C LEU A 388 9.51 -17.72 5.52
N GLN A 389 9.61 -18.16 6.78
CA GLN A 389 8.52 -18.85 7.47
C GLN A 389 7.28 -17.98 7.64
N ARG A 390 7.46 -16.69 8.01
CA ARG A 390 6.37 -15.73 8.21
C ARG A 390 5.69 -15.36 6.90
N VAL A 391 6.47 -15.12 5.84
CA VAL A 391 5.93 -14.84 4.50
C VAL A 391 5.13 -16.02 3.97
N GLU A 392 5.63 -17.26 4.15
CA GLU A 392 4.90 -18.45 3.75
C GLU A 392 3.59 -18.63 4.53
N THR A 393 3.61 -18.37 5.84
CA THR A 393 2.39 -18.35 6.67
C THR A 393 1.38 -17.29 6.17
N SER A 394 1.88 -16.11 5.80
CA SER A 394 1.05 -15.04 5.25
C SER A 394 0.44 -15.43 3.89
N LYS A 395 1.20 -16.10 3.01
CA LYS A 395 0.68 -16.61 1.73
C LYS A 395 -0.45 -17.61 1.93
N ARG A 396 -0.29 -18.55 2.86
CA ARG A 396 -1.35 -19.52 3.19
C ARG A 396 -2.61 -18.83 3.73
N ALA A 397 -2.46 -17.82 4.58
CA ALA A 397 -3.60 -17.04 5.06
C ALA A 397 -4.31 -16.31 3.93
N LEU A 398 -3.56 -15.75 2.97
CA LEU A 398 -4.14 -15.14 1.78
C LEU A 398 -4.84 -16.17 0.86
N ASP A 399 -4.29 -17.36 0.71
CA ASP A 399 -4.94 -18.45 -0.02
C ASP A 399 -6.27 -18.85 0.64
N GLU A 400 -6.30 -18.97 1.98
CA GLU A 400 -7.55 -19.16 2.74
C GLU A 400 -8.55 -18.03 2.49
N GLN A 401 -8.10 -16.78 2.48
CA GLN A 401 -8.95 -15.62 2.19
C GLN A 401 -9.57 -15.70 0.80
N TYR A 402 -8.76 -16.02 -0.22
CA TYR A 402 -9.25 -16.18 -1.59
C TYR A 402 -10.25 -17.33 -1.70
N GLU A 403 -10.01 -18.44 -1.00
CA GLU A 403 -10.94 -19.56 -0.95
C GLU A 403 -12.28 -19.16 -0.31
N LEU A 404 -12.27 -18.39 0.78
CA LEU A 404 -13.48 -17.89 1.43
C LEU A 404 -14.29 -16.95 0.54
N ILE A 405 -13.62 -16.11 -0.27
CA ILE A 405 -14.30 -15.14 -1.12
C ILE A 405 -14.78 -15.77 -2.43
N PHE A 406 -13.97 -16.64 -3.02
CA PHE A 406 -14.11 -17.10 -4.41
C PHE A 406 -14.29 -18.63 -4.56
N GLY A 407 -14.05 -19.43 -3.52
CA GLY A 407 -14.06 -20.90 -3.60
C GLY A 407 -15.36 -21.47 -4.16
N ASP A 408 -16.51 -20.91 -3.77
CA ASP A 408 -17.82 -21.30 -4.35
C ASP A 408 -17.98 -20.93 -5.84
N LEU A 409 -17.06 -20.16 -6.41
CA LEU A 409 -17.08 -19.65 -7.79
C LEU A 409 -16.03 -20.33 -8.69
N THR A 410 -15.17 -21.16 -8.11
CA THR A 410 -14.11 -21.90 -8.82
C THR A 410 -14.49 -23.37 -8.99
N ASP A 411 -14.02 -24.03 -10.06
CA ASP A 411 -14.21 -25.48 -10.27
C ASP A 411 -13.15 -26.31 -9.53
N GLN A 412 -12.24 -25.67 -8.78
CA GLN A 412 -11.21 -26.41 -8.04
C GLN A 412 -11.85 -27.07 -6.80
N PRO A 413 -11.56 -28.36 -6.53
CA PRO A 413 -11.97 -29.00 -5.30
C PRO A 413 -11.39 -28.21 -4.12
N ARG A 414 -12.21 -27.97 -3.08
CA ARG A 414 -11.77 -27.26 -1.88
C ARG A 414 -10.54 -27.96 -1.31
N ALA A 415 -9.48 -27.20 -1.09
CA ALA A 415 -8.27 -27.74 -0.46
C ALA A 415 -8.54 -28.36 0.93
N LEU A 416 -9.59 -27.95 1.60
CA LEU A 416 -10.11 -28.54 2.83
C LEU A 416 -10.67 -29.98 2.66
N ASP A 417 -11.25 -30.29 1.49
CA ASP A 417 -11.80 -31.65 1.24
C ASP A 417 -10.71 -32.66 0.92
N ALA A 418 -9.54 -32.20 0.42
CA ALA A 418 -8.40 -33.08 0.16
C ALA A 418 -7.69 -33.54 1.44
N ALA A 419 -7.73 -32.77 2.52
CA ALA A 419 -7.16 -33.16 3.80
C ALA A 419 -8.01 -34.16 4.57
N THR A 420 -9.35 -34.17 4.35
CA THR A 420 -10.30 -35.10 4.99
C THR A 420 -10.43 -36.44 4.22
N ALA A 421 -10.00 -36.50 2.95
CA ALA A 421 -10.01 -37.73 2.15
C ALA A 421 -8.70 -38.55 2.28
N ALA A 422 -7.71 -38.04 3.01
CA ALA A 422 -6.42 -38.70 3.26
C ALA A 422 -6.28 -39.23 4.70
N THR A 423 -7.36 -39.19 5.50
CA THR A 423 -7.50 -39.89 6.79
C THR A 423 -8.56 -40.98 6.67
#